data_7a7caf28b49ade3bfe9770b9e8315e3f
#
_entry.id   7a7caf28b49ade3bfe9770b9e8315e3f
#
_cell.length_a   1.000
_cell.length_b   1.000
_cell.length_c   1.000
_cell.angle_alpha   90.00
_cell.angle_beta   90.00
_cell.angle_gamma   90.00
#
_symmetry.space_group_name_H-M   'P 1'
#
loop_
_entity.id
_entity.type
_entity.pdbx_description
1 polymer ?
#
loop_
_entity_poly.entity_id
_entity_poly.type
_entity_poly.pdbx_seq_one_letter_code
_entity_poly.pdbx_strand_id
1 'polypeptide(L)'
;MNAKIQVHDKSAWECRQSRHGHLPKLPARGCLIAPSQQFKTTALTDMILRHYTDGRGKSCFERIFIFSPSVDIDSSWGPVKEFVRVNMGVPDSEKCFFHEFDHDALNKIVENQHKMTIAMKEKKGNRRLFNILIVIDDFSDDPAVLHNQGKNVLNTLFTRGRHQNISCWISAQKLTTLS
;
A
#
# COMPACT_ATOMS: atom_id res chain seq x y z
N MET A 1 -15.32 -39.22 -2.51
CA MET A 1 -15.60 -38.24 -3.59
C MET A 1 -14.93 -36.92 -3.24
N ASN A 2 -13.91 -36.52 -3.98
CA ASN A 2 -13.30 -35.21 -3.77
C ASN A 2 -14.15 -34.16 -4.48
N ALA A 3 -14.91 -33.37 -3.73
CA ALA A 3 -15.64 -32.25 -4.27
C ALA A 3 -14.64 -31.19 -4.78
N LYS A 4 -14.52 -31.01 -6.09
CA LYS A 4 -13.75 -29.91 -6.68
C LYS A 4 -14.58 -28.64 -6.58
N ILE A 5 -14.04 -27.64 -5.89
CA ILE A 5 -14.62 -26.30 -5.89
C ILE A 5 -14.53 -25.74 -7.32
N GLN A 6 -15.68 -25.44 -7.91
CA GLN A 6 -15.76 -24.87 -9.24
C GLN A 6 -15.71 -23.36 -9.15
N VAL A 7 -14.72 -22.75 -9.80
CA VAL A 7 -14.62 -21.27 -9.93
C VAL A 7 -15.54 -20.82 -11.04
N HIS A 8 -16.61 -20.11 -10.70
CA HIS A 8 -17.60 -19.61 -11.65
C HIS A 8 -17.23 -18.26 -12.29
N ASP A 9 -16.37 -17.47 -11.63
CA ASP A 9 -15.88 -16.21 -12.19
C ASP A 9 -14.55 -16.43 -12.91
N LYS A 10 -14.59 -16.28 -14.23
CA LYS A 10 -13.41 -16.37 -15.12
C LYS A 10 -12.78 -15.00 -15.38
N SER A 11 -13.31 -13.92 -14.82
CA SER A 11 -12.74 -12.58 -14.94
C SER A 11 -11.56 -12.43 -13.98
N ALA A 12 -10.44 -13.06 -14.30
CA ALA A 12 -9.20 -12.90 -13.57
C ALA A 12 -8.61 -11.51 -13.87
N TRP A 13 -8.94 -10.54 -13.02
CA TRP A 13 -8.27 -9.25 -13.04
C TRP A 13 -6.90 -9.40 -12.39
N GLU A 14 -5.86 -8.91 -13.06
CA GLU A 14 -4.48 -9.02 -12.61
C GLU A 14 -3.90 -7.62 -12.35
N CYS A 15 -3.08 -7.50 -11.32
CA CYS A 15 -2.17 -6.38 -11.15
C CYS A 15 -0.73 -6.85 -11.33
N ARG A 16 0.20 -5.91 -11.52
CA ARG A 16 1.63 -6.23 -11.62
C ARG A 16 2.08 -6.93 -10.34
N GLN A 17 2.80 -8.02 -10.49
CA GLN A 17 3.31 -8.83 -9.38
C GLN A 17 4.83 -8.72 -9.27
N SER A 18 5.34 -8.96 -8.08
CA SER A 18 6.78 -9.09 -7.86
C SER A 18 7.36 -10.24 -8.69
N ARG A 19 8.59 -10.06 -9.14
CA ARG A 19 9.41 -11.13 -9.72
C ARG A 19 9.75 -12.24 -8.72
N HIS A 20 9.64 -11.97 -7.42
CA HIS A 20 9.98 -12.91 -6.35
C HIS A 20 8.75 -13.72 -5.94
N GLY A 21 8.71 -15.00 -6.32
CA GLY A 21 7.55 -15.87 -6.11
C GLY A 21 7.26 -16.23 -4.65
N HIS A 22 8.20 -15.96 -3.72
CA HIS A 22 8.03 -16.19 -2.29
C HIS A 22 7.34 -15.04 -1.55
N LEU A 23 7.17 -13.89 -2.21
CA LEU A 23 6.47 -12.74 -1.61
C LEU A 23 4.96 -12.89 -1.71
N PRO A 24 4.21 -12.30 -0.77
CA PRO A 24 2.75 -12.22 -0.87
C PRO A 24 2.32 -11.58 -2.19
N LYS A 25 1.33 -12.19 -2.84
CA LYS A 25 0.74 -11.64 -4.06
C LYS A 25 0.01 -10.34 -3.77
N LEU A 26 0.17 -9.36 -4.66
CA LEU A 26 -0.53 -8.09 -4.58
C LEU A 26 -2.00 -8.22 -5.04
N PRO A 27 -2.91 -7.42 -4.48
CA PRO A 27 -2.69 -6.47 -3.38
C PRO A 27 -2.47 -7.19 -2.03
N ALA A 28 -1.42 -6.79 -1.33
CA ALA A 28 -0.99 -7.40 -0.07
C ALA A 28 -1.16 -6.44 1.12
N ARG A 29 -1.48 -7.02 2.27
CA ARG A 29 -1.53 -6.31 3.56
C ARG A 29 -0.45 -6.89 4.45
N GLY A 30 0.23 -6.02 5.17
CA GLY A 30 1.31 -6.42 6.04
C GLY A 30 1.45 -5.54 7.26
N CYS A 31 1.92 -6.12 8.36
CA CYS A 31 2.30 -5.41 9.57
C CYS A 31 3.76 -5.75 9.88
N LEU A 32 4.58 -4.72 10.08
CA LEU A 32 5.95 -4.85 10.56
C LEU A 32 5.96 -4.39 12.02
N ILE A 33 6.23 -5.32 12.93
CA ILE A 33 6.21 -5.04 14.35
C ILE A 33 7.59 -5.30 14.91
N ALA A 34 8.25 -4.25 15.39
CA ALA A 34 9.53 -4.34 16.06
C ALA A 34 9.74 -3.09 16.92
N PRO A 35 10.53 -3.16 18.00
CA PRO A 35 10.92 -2.00 18.78
C PRO A 35 11.51 -0.87 17.92
N SER A 36 11.62 0.32 18.50
CA SER A 36 12.31 1.44 17.86
C SER A 36 13.75 1.05 17.50
N GLN A 37 14.30 1.64 16.45
CA GLN A 37 15.66 1.40 15.93
C GLN A 37 15.95 -0.05 15.45
N GLN A 38 14.92 -0.84 15.18
CA GLN A 38 15.03 -2.22 14.67
C GLN A 38 14.78 -2.32 13.16
N PHE A 39 15.26 -1.35 12.39
CA PHE A 39 15.27 -1.37 10.91
C PHE A 39 13.90 -1.53 10.22
N LYS A 40 12.78 -1.18 10.88
CA LYS A 40 11.44 -1.25 10.26
C LYS A 40 11.36 -0.44 8.96
N THR A 41 11.75 0.85 9.04
CA THR A 41 11.75 1.75 7.88
C THR A 41 12.69 1.24 6.79
N THR A 42 13.87 0.74 7.16
CA THR A 42 14.80 0.13 6.21
C THR A 42 14.20 -1.08 5.50
N ALA A 43 13.47 -1.95 6.23
CA ALA A 43 12.79 -3.09 5.63
C ALA A 43 11.68 -2.66 4.67
N LEU A 44 10.88 -1.65 5.04
CA LEU A 44 9.84 -1.08 4.18
C LEU A 44 10.45 -0.51 2.89
N THR A 45 11.52 0.27 3.00
CA THR A 45 12.19 0.86 1.83
C THR A 45 12.79 -0.21 0.92
N ASP A 46 13.43 -1.23 1.48
CA ASP A 46 13.98 -2.35 0.70
C ASP A 46 12.87 -3.15 -0.02
N MET A 47 11.77 -3.40 0.65
CA MET A 47 10.60 -4.05 0.04
C MET A 47 10.07 -3.25 -1.15
N ILE A 48 9.98 -1.92 -1.04
CA ILE A 48 9.51 -1.04 -2.12
C ILE A 48 10.48 -1.04 -3.28
N LEU A 49 11.76 -0.82 -3.00
CA LEU A 49 12.77 -0.53 -4.03
C LEU A 49 13.27 -1.79 -4.75
N ARG A 50 13.34 -2.91 -4.07
CA ARG A 50 13.99 -4.13 -4.58
C ARG A 50 13.05 -5.30 -4.72
N HIS A 51 12.14 -5.50 -3.79
CA HIS A 51 11.35 -6.71 -3.73
C HIS A 51 10.05 -6.62 -4.50
N TYR A 52 9.31 -5.52 -4.42
CA TYR A 52 8.07 -5.33 -5.18
C TYR A 52 8.31 -4.59 -6.50
N THR A 53 9.28 -5.13 -7.27
CA THR A 53 9.54 -4.78 -8.65
C THR A 53 9.26 -5.97 -9.56
N ASP A 54 8.80 -5.70 -10.79
CA ASP A 54 8.63 -6.74 -11.82
C ASP A 54 9.98 -7.20 -12.41
N GLY A 55 9.96 -8.18 -13.30
CA GLY A 55 11.17 -8.70 -13.95
C GLY A 55 11.98 -7.65 -14.75
N ARG A 56 11.42 -6.47 -14.99
CA ARG A 56 12.06 -5.34 -15.69
C ARG A 56 12.55 -4.26 -14.72
N GLY A 57 12.45 -4.48 -13.41
CA GLY A 57 12.79 -3.49 -12.38
C GLY A 57 11.79 -2.36 -12.19
N LYS A 58 10.60 -2.44 -12.83
CA LYS A 58 9.53 -1.45 -12.61
C LYS A 58 8.76 -1.75 -11.34
N SER A 59 8.35 -0.70 -10.63
CA SER A 59 7.48 -0.83 -9.46
C SER A 59 6.23 -1.68 -9.77
N CYS A 60 5.86 -2.53 -8.83
CA CYS A 60 4.58 -3.24 -8.87
C CYS A 60 3.39 -2.34 -8.51
N PHE A 61 3.67 -1.15 -8.01
CA PHE A 61 2.67 -0.16 -7.66
C PHE A 61 2.66 0.97 -8.68
N GLU A 62 1.48 1.46 -9.04
CA GLU A 62 1.32 2.65 -9.89
C GLU A 62 1.44 3.94 -9.07
N ARG A 63 1.15 3.87 -7.76
CA ARG A 63 1.34 4.97 -6.81
C ARG A 63 1.75 4.41 -5.46
N ILE A 64 2.54 5.19 -4.73
CA ILE A 64 2.98 4.89 -3.36
C ILE A 64 2.70 6.12 -2.52
N PHE A 65 1.92 5.95 -1.46
CA PHE A 65 1.61 6.99 -0.49
C PHE A 65 2.19 6.59 0.86
N ILE A 66 2.95 7.49 1.47
CA ILE A 66 3.64 7.23 2.74
C ILE A 66 3.16 8.24 3.76
N PHE A 67 2.61 7.73 4.84
CA PHE A 67 2.26 8.48 6.04
C PHE A 67 3.28 8.09 7.12
N SER A 68 4.15 9.01 7.52
CA SER A 68 5.15 8.80 8.56
C SER A 68 5.59 10.14 9.16
N PRO A 69 5.59 10.31 10.49
CA PRO A 69 6.03 11.55 11.13
C PRO A 69 7.51 11.85 10.84
N SER A 70 8.27 10.83 10.50
CA SER A 70 9.70 10.97 10.18
C SER A 70 9.98 11.07 8.67
N VAL A 71 8.96 11.10 7.80
CA VAL A 71 9.14 11.04 6.35
C VAL A 71 10.06 12.12 5.77
N ASP A 72 10.12 13.28 6.40
CA ASP A 72 10.97 14.39 5.96
C ASP A 72 12.32 14.48 6.70
N ILE A 73 12.46 13.75 7.81
CA ILE A 73 13.63 13.81 8.71
C ILE A 73 14.50 12.56 8.53
N ASP A 74 13.89 11.38 8.41
CA ASP A 74 14.62 10.11 8.27
C ASP A 74 15.14 9.93 6.84
N SER A 75 16.46 9.94 6.72
CA SER A 75 17.15 9.75 5.44
C SER A 75 16.84 8.41 4.75
N SER A 76 16.32 7.42 5.48
CA SER A 76 15.90 6.13 4.93
C SER A 76 14.79 6.27 3.88
N TRP A 77 13.97 7.34 3.94
CA TRP A 77 12.94 7.62 2.95
C TRP A 77 13.45 8.31 1.67
N GLY A 78 14.67 8.87 1.70
CA GLY A 78 15.27 9.56 0.55
C GLY A 78 15.24 8.74 -0.74
N PRO A 79 15.76 7.49 -0.75
CA PRO A 79 15.73 6.64 -1.94
C PRO A 79 14.32 6.33 -2.46
N VAL A 80 13.32 6.23 -1.57
CA VAL A 80 11.92 6.00 -2.00
C VAL A 80 11.32 7.26 -2.61
N LYS A 81 11.62 8.45 -2.06
CA LYS A 81 11.19 9.72 -2.63
C LYS A 81 11.75 9.89 -4.04
N GLU A 82 13.04 9.63 -4.24
CA GLU A 82 13.66 9.67 -5.55
C GLU A 82 13.05 8.64 -6.51
N PHE A 83 12.85 7.41 -6.06
CA PHE A 83 12.22 6.35 -6.85
C PHE A 83 10.82 6.73 -7.32
N VAL A 84 10.00 7.30 -6.45
CA VAL A 84 8.64 7.75 -6.79
C VAL A 84 8.68 8.87 -7.84
N ARG A 85 9.58 9.85 -7.69
CA ARG A 85 9.67 10.99 -8.60
C ARG A 85 10.33 10.63 -9.92
N VAL A 86 11.50 10.00 -9.88
CA VAL A 86 12.32 9.74 -11.06
C VAL A 86 11.90 8.45 -11.77
N ASN A 87 11.82 7.32 -11.05
CA ASN A 87 11.58 6.02 -11.69
C ASN A 87 10.11 5.77 -11.99
N MET A 88 9.19 6.24 -11.14
CA MET A 88 7.76 6.10 -11.36
C MET A 88 7.16 7.28 -12.12
N GLY A 89 7.87 8.41 -12.25
CA GLY A 89 7.42 9.61 -12.96
C GLY A 89 6.22 10.31 -12.31
N VAL A 90 6.10 10.22 -10.99
CA VAL A 90 5.02 10.91 -10.26
C VAL A 90 5.38 12.38 -10.16
N PRO A 91 4.53 13.32 -10.64
CA PRO A 91 4.84 14.74 -10.63
C PRO A 91 4.90 15.31 -9.20
N ASP A 92 5.71 16.34 -8.98
CA ASP A 92 5.87 16.99 -7.68
C ASP A 92 4.58 17.62 -7.15
N SER A 93 3.67 17.98 -8.04
CA SER A 93 2.34 18.48 -7.70
C SER A 93 1.44 17.43 -7.03
N GLU A 94 1.75 16.13 -7.18
CA GLU A 94 1.02 15.05 -6.53
C GLU A 94 1.65 14.76 -5.15
N LYS A 95 0.93 15.08 -4.07
CA LYS A 95 1.39 14.80 -2.70
C LYS A 95 1.34 13.31 -2.41
N CYS A 96 2.50 12.69 -2.22
CA CYS A 96 2.66 11.27 -1.92
C CYS A 96 3.21 11.00 -0.52
N PHE A 97 3.76 12.01 0.15
CA PHE A 97 4.44 11.92 1.44
C PHE A 97 3.78 12.84 2.44
N PHE A 98 3.42 12.29 3.60
CA PHE A 98 2.63 12.95 4.64
C PHE A 98 3.35 12.77 5.98
N HIS A 99 3.77 13.89 6.59
CA HIS A 99 4.39 13.87 7.93
C HIS A 99 3.35 13.84 9.06
N GLU A 100 2.08 14.12 8.74
CA GLU A 100 0.94 13.98 9.64
C GLU A 100 -0.03 12.93 9.11
N PHE A 101 -0.81 12.33 9.99
CA PHE A 101 -1.85 11.40 9.59
C PHE A 101 -3.09 12.17 9.14
N ASP A 102 -3.13 12.47 7.86
CA ASP A 102 -4.21 13.20 7.20
C ASP A 102 -5.32 12.24 6.77
N HIS A 103 -6.38 12.15 7.58
CA HIS A 103 -7.53 11.30 7.31
C HIS A 103 -8.26 11.67 6.01
N ASP A 104 -8.37 12.96 5.69
CA ASP A 104 -9.08 13.43 4.50
C ASP A 104 -8.30 13.08 3.24
N ALA A 105 -6.99 13.27 3.28
CA ALA A 105 -6.11 12.84 2.19
C ALA A 105 -6.18 11.32 2.00
N LEU A 106 -6.14 10.53 3.08
CA LEU A 106 -6.25 9.08 3.00
C LEU A 106 -7.60 8.64 2.41
N ASN A 107 -8.72 9.20 2.87
CA ASN A 107 -10.04 8.94 2.33
C ASN A 107 -10.10 9.26 0.84
N LYS A 108 -9.59 10.42 0.41
CA LYS A 108 -9.54 10.85 -0.98
C LYS A 108 -8.72 9.90 -1.86
N ILE A 109 -7.58 9.41 -1.36
CA ILE A 109 -6.75 8.41 -2.04
C ILE A 109 -7.56 7.12 -2.27
N VAL A 110 -8.21 6.62 -1.23
CA VAL A 110 -9.02 5.39 -1.28
C VAL A 110 -10.22 5.54 -2.24
N GLU A 111 -10.93 6.65 -2.19
CA GLU A 111 -12.05 6.94 -3.10
C GLU A 111 -11.60 7.04 -4.56
N ASN A 112 -10.50 7.74 -4.82
CA ASN A 112 -9.95 7.86 -6.17
C ASN A 112 -9.52 6.50 -6.72
N GLN A 113 -8.86 5.67 -5.90
CA GLN A 113 -8.49 4.33 -6.31
C GLN A 113 -9.71 3.43 -6.55
N HIS A 114 -10.77 3.59 -5.75
CA HIS A 114 -12.02 2.87 -5.97
C HIS A 114 -12.65 3.23 -7.32
N LYS A 115 -12.80 4.52 -7.62
CA LYS A 115 -13.30 5.02 -8.91
C LYS A 115 -12.46 4.51 -10.09
N MET A 116 -11.13 4.57 -9.94
CA MET A 116 -10.20 4.07 -10.95
C MET A 116 -10.38 2.56 -11.18
N THR A 117 -10.49 1.79 -10.12
CA THR A 117 -10.68 0.33 -10.21
C THR A 117 -11.97 -0.04 -10.93
N ILE A 118 -13.07 0.68 -10.65
CA ILE A 118 -14.35 0.48 -11.36
C ILE A 118 -14.19 0.80 -12.84
N ALA A 119 -13.68 1.98 -13.18
CA ALA A 119 -13.50 2.40 -14.58
C ALA A 119 -12.61 1.42 -15.37
N MET A 120 -11.58 0.87 -14.73
CA MET A 120 -10.71 -0.12 -15.38
C MET A 120 -11.43 -1.46 -15.60
N LYS A 121 -12.31 -1.87 -14.71
CA LYS A 121 -13.11 -3.10 -14.86
C LYS A 121 -14.17 -2.98 -15.96
N GLU A 122 -14.73 -1.80 -16.14
CA GLU A 122 -15.72 -1.53 -17.19
C GLU A 122 -15.11 -1.45 -18.60
N LYS A 123 -13.82 -1.15 -18.69
CA LYS A 123 -13.12 -1.02 -19.98
C LYS A 123 -13.00 -2.37 -20.66
N LYS A 124 -13.69 -2.57 -21.79
CA LYS A 124 -13.62 -3.79 -22.60
C LYS A 124 -12.18 -4.13 -23.00
N GLY A 125 -11.80 -5.40 -22.83
CA GLY A 125 -10.47 -5.89 -23.18
C GLY A 125 -9.38 -5.59 -22.15
N ASN A 126 -9.66 -4.79 -21.10
CA ASN A 126 -8.71 -4.58 -20.03
C ASN A 126 -8.79 -5.74 -19.03
N ARG A 127 -7.63 -6.32 -18.70
CA ARG A 127 -7.51 -7.34 -17.65
C ARG A 127 -6.56 -6.91 -16.54
N ARG A 128 -5.96 -5.73 -16.66
CA ARG A 128 -4.99 -5.22 -15.70
C ARG A 128 -5.60 -4.12 -14.86
N LEU A 129 -5.46 -4.24 -13.55
CA LEU A 129 -5.82 -3.21 -12.58
C LEU A 129 -4.56 -2.51 -12.06
N PHE A 130 -4.67 -1.22 -11.80
CA PHE A 130 -3.66 -0.47 -11.08
C PHE A 130 -3.69 -0.86 -9.61
N ASN A 131 -2.51 -1.05 -9.04
CA ASN A 131 -2.33 -1.32 -7.63
C ASN A 131 -1.58 -0.18 -6.99
N ILE A 132 -2.10 0.36 -5.90
CA ILE A 132 -1.42 1.38 -5.11
C ILE A 132 -0.94 0.79 -3.79
N LEU A 133 0.13 1.38 -3.26
CA LEU A 133 0.63 1.08 -1.92
C LEU A 133 0.38 2.26 -0.99
N ILE A 134 -0.19 1.97 0.17
CA ILE A 134 -0.30 2.88 1.29
C ILE A 134 0.57 2.33 2.41
N VAL A 135 1.55 3.12 2.85
CA VAL A 135 2.42 2.82 3.98
C VAL A 135 2.04 3.74 5.13
N ILE A 136 1.84 3.17 6.31
CA ILE A 136 1.60 3.90 7.55
C ILE A 136 2.69 3.47 8.52
N ASP A 137 3.63 4.37 8.74
CA ASP A 137 4.84 4.10 9.50
C ASP A 137 4.85 4.96 10.77
N ASP A 138 4.99 4.28 11.90
CA ASP A 138 5.22 4.85 13.24
C ASP A 138 4.13 5.83 13.75
N PHE A 139 2.87 5.65 13.29
CA PHE A 139 1.70 6.36 13.84
C PHE A 139 0.95 5.56 14.90
N SER A 140 1.55 4.51 15.42
CA SER A 140 0.89 3.59 16.36
C SER A 140 0.57 4.22 17.73
N ASP A 141 1.19 5.34 18.05
CA ASP A 141 0.96 6.07 19.30
C ASP A 141 0.00 7.26 19.12
N ASP A 142 -0.51 7.48 17.91
CA ASP A 142 -1.48 8.54 17.64
C ASP A 142 -2.91 8.04 17.85
N PRO A 143 -3.62 8.53 18.90
CA PRO A 143 -5.01 8.15 19.15
C PRO A 143 -5.95 8.45 17.97
N ALA A 144 -5.64 9.46 17.15
CA ALA A 144 -6.42 9.82 15.99
C ALA A 144 -6.38 8.72 14.92
N VAL A 145 -5.30 7.98 14.83
CA VAL A 145 -5.15 6.83 13.90
C VAL A 145 -5.94 5.62 14.37
N LEU A 146 -5.98 5.39 15.69
CA LEU A 146 -6.51 4.17 16.29
C LEU A 146 -7.98 4.30 16.70
N HIS A 147 -8.43 5.48 17.15
CA HIS A 147 -9.71 5.65 17.83
C HIS A 147 -10.69 6.58 17.12
N ASN A 148 -10.54 6.82 15.82
CA ASN A 148 -11.47 7.68 15.10
C ASN A 148 -12.89 7.09 15.13
N GLN A 149 -13.75 7.69 15.95
CA GLN A 149 -15.15 7.28 16.13
C GLN A 149 -15.90 7.42 14.80
N GLY A 150 -16.19 6.29 14.16
CA GLY A 150 -17.16 6.28 13.07
C GLY A 150 -16.78 5.47 11.84
N LYS A 151 -15.75 5.72 11.12
CA LYS A 151 -15.29 4.89 10.00
C LYS A 151 -13.78 4.78 10.05
N ASN A 152 -13.31 3.78 10.76
CA ASN A 152 -11.87 3.51 10.80
C ASN A 152 -11.41 3.12 9.38
N VAL A 153 -10.79 4.09 8.66
CA VAL A 153 -10.29 3.92 7.30
C VAL A 153 -9.27 2.79 7.27
N LEU A 154 -8.47 2.64 8.33
CA LEU A 154 -7.51 1.54 8.46
C LEU A 154 -8.21 0.19 8.45
N ASN A 155 -9.28 0.04 9.23
CA ASN A 155 -10.06 -1.19 9.23
C ASN A 155 -10.64 -1.47 7.83
N THR A 156 -11.09 -0.44 7.13
CA THR A 156 -11.57 -0.58 5.75
C THR A 156 -10.45 -1.01 4.80
N LEU A 157 -9.25 -0.44 4.92
CA LEU A 157 -8.08 -0.83 4.12
C LEU A 157 -7.70 -2.29 4.37
N PHE A 158 -7.68 -2.73 5.64
CA PHE A 158 -7.33 -4.12 5.98
C PHE A 158 -8.42 -5.12 5.60
N THR A 159 -9.69 -4.75 5.66
CA THR A 159 -10.80 -5.66 5.33
C THR A 159 -11.18 -5.64 3.86
N ARG A 160 -11.23 -4.46 3.24
CA ARG A 160 -11.77 -4.25 1.89
C ARG A 160 -10.76 -3.74 0.85
N GLY A 161 -9.57 -3.29 1.26
CA GLY A 161 -8.56 -2.72 0.36
C GLY A 161 -8.23 -3.63 -0.83
N ARG A 162 -8.25 -4.95 -0.63
CA ARG A 162 -8.02 -5.92 -1.71
C ARG A 162 -9.02 -5.77 -2.87
N HIS A 163 -10.28 -5.48 -2.58
CA HIS A 163 -11.31 -5.31 -3.60
C HIS A 163 -11.15 -4.02 -4.42
N GLN A 164 -10.42 -3.06 -3.85
CA GLN A 164 -10.08 -1.78 -4.47
C GLN A 164 -8.66 -1.77 -5.06
N ASN A 165 -7.99 -2.90 -5.02
CA ASN A 165 -6.61 -3.07 -5.49
C ASN A 165 -5.62 -2.15 -4.75
N ILE A 166 -5.78 -2.06 -3.43
CA ILE A 166 -4.93 -1.31 -2.51
C ILE A 166 -4.11 -2.29 -1.67
N SER A 167 -2.80 -2.13 -1.71
CA SER A 167 -1.87 -2.74 -0.75
C SER A 167 -1.69 -1.78 0.43
N CYS A 168 -1.70 -2.30 1.65
CA CYS A 168 -1.52 -1.49 2.86
C CYS A 168 -0.49 -2.16 3.78
N TRP A 169 0.57 -1.41 4.11
CA TRP A 169 1.59 -1.87 5.04
C TRP A 169 1.67 -0.91 6.22
N ILE A 170 1.64 -1.47 7.42
CA ILE A 170 1.73 -0.70 8.67
C ILE A 170 2.99 -1.13 9.40
N SER A 171 3.71 -0.17 9.95
CA SER A 171 4.73 -0.45 10.93
C SER A 171 4.29 0.05 12.31
N ALA A 172 4.57 -0.75 13.33
CA ALA A 172 4.25 -0.43 14.71
C ALA A 172 5.35 -0.90 15.66
N GLN A 173 5.46 -0.23 16.81
CA GLN A 173 6.43 -0.61 17.83
C GLN A 173 5.92 -1.73 18.74
N LYS A 174 4.61 -1.85 18.89
CA LYS A 174 3.94 -2.85 19.74
C LYS A 174 2.69 -3.39 19.06
N LEU A 175 2.39 -4.66 19.27
CA LEU A 175 1.17 -5.27 18.74
C LEU A 175 -0.10 -4.70 19.39
N THR A 176 -0.03 -4.38 20.68
CA THR A 176 -1.16 -3.84 21.45
C THR A 176 -1.64 -2.47 20.97
N THR A 177 -0.87 -1.76 20.16
CA THR A 177 -1.28 -0.49 19.56
C THR A 177 -2.14 -0.64 18.31
N LEU A 178 -2.27 -1.88 17.80
CA LEU A 178 -3.08 -2.20 16.62
C LEU A 178 -4.41 -2.90 16.96
N SER A 179 -4.68 -3.12 18.26
CA SER A 179 -5.88 -3.82 18.75
C SER A 179 -7.01 -2.87 19.17
#